data_3b1a697b55f98b550c03f2b4d597af35
#
_entry.id   3b1a697b55f98b550c03f2b4d597af35
#
_cell.length_a   1.000
_cell.length_b   1.000
_cell.length_c   1.000
_cell.angle_alpha   90.00
_cell.angle_beta   90.00
_cell.angle_gamma   90.00
#
_symmetry.space_group_name_H-M   'P 1'
#
loop_
_entity.id
_entity.type
_entity.pdbx_description
1 polymer ?
#
loop_
_entity_poly.entity_id
_entity_poly.type
_entity_poly.pdbx_seq_one_letter_code
_entity_poly.pdbx_strand_id
1 'polypeptide(L)'
;MNLSTFKKRIAEHPQLKTKLHNLIMHPIKTRPRWWVRAVYFLYLKRGKGSVIYSSVRKDLPPFNKFYLGKYSVIEDFSCINNAVGDLIIGDYSRIGLRNTIIGPVTIGNHVH
;
A
#
# COMPACT_ATOMS: atom_id res chain seq x y z
N MET A 1 0.42 -9.54 -20.03
CA MET A 1 -0.52 -9.89 -18.93
C MET A 1 -0.71 -8.69 -18.04
N ASN A 2 -1.94 -8.26 -17.81
CA ASN A 2 -2.20 -7.17 -16.90
C ASN A 2 -2.36 -7.66 -15.45
N LEU A 3 -2.41 -6.75 -14.49
CA LEU A 3 -2.46 -7.10 -13.07
C LEU A 3 -3.73 -7.90 -12.71
N SER A 4 -4.89 -7.57 -13.28
CA SER A 4 -6.13 -8.28 -12.97
C SER A 4 -6.13 -9.72 -13.47
N THR A 5 -5.58 -9.98 -14.65
CA THR A 5 -5.40 -11.35 -15.17
C THR A 5 -4.46 -12.15 -14.28
N PHE A 6 -3.37 -11.55 -13.83
CA PHE A 6 -2.41 -12.16 -12.93
C PHE A 6 -3.06 -12.53 -11.59
N LYS A 7 -3.80 -11.61 -10.98
CA LYS A 7 -4.54 -11.85 -9.73
C LYS A 7 -5.56 -13.00 -9.87
N LYS A 8 -6.26 -13.05 -10.99
CA LYS A 8 -7.23 -14.12 -11.26
C LYS A 8 -6.55 -15.49 -11.32
N ARG A 9 -5.43 -15.60 -12.02
CA ARG A 9 -4.66 -16.86 -12.08
C ARG A 9 -4.19 -17.31 -10.71
N ILE A 10 -3.72 -16.40 -9.89
CA ILE A 10 -3.28 -16.71 -8.53
C ILE A 10 -4.44 -17.23 -7.70
N ALA A 11 -5.62 -16.63 -7.82
CA ALA A 11 -6.81 -17.05 -7.08
C ALA A 11 -7.26 -18.46 -7.44
N GLU A 12 -7.04 -18.91 -8.70
CA GLU A 12 -7.38 -20.23 -9.16
C GLU A 12 -6.40 -21.34 -8.71
N HIS A 13 -5.21 -20.94 -8.23
CA HIS A 13 -4.15 -21.87 -7.82
C HIS A 13 -3.66 -21.54 -6.41
N PRO A 14 -4.29 -22.12 -5.37
CA PRO A 14 -3.94 -21.78 -3.98
C PRO A 14 -2.46 -21.99 -3.61
N GLN A 15 -1.82 -23.03 -4.14
CA GLN A 15 -0.40 -23.27 -3.91
C GLN A 15 0.48 -22.20 -4.51
N LEU A 16 0.14 -21.73 -5.71
CA LEU A 16 0.85 -20.63 -6.37
C LEU A 16 0.67 -19.35 -5.59
N LYS A 17 -0.55 -19.08 -5.09
CA LYS A 17 -0.84 -17.91 -4.26
C LYS A 17 0.05 -17.89 -3.00
N THR A 18 0.19 -19.02 -2.31
CA THR A 18 1.03 -19.14 -1.12
C THR A 18 2.50 -18.89 -1.45
N LYS A 19 3.01 -19.48 -2.53
CA LYS A 19 4.40 -19.28 -2.96
C LYS A 19 4.68 -17.82 -3.31
N LEU A 20 3.78 -17.17 -4.03
CA LEU A 20 3.92 -15.77 -4.40
C LEU A 20 3.83 -14.86 -3.18
N HIS A 21 2.92 -15.15 -2.25
CA HIS A 21 2.83 -14.41 -0.99
C HIS A 21 4.15 -14.49 -0.22
N ASN A 22 4.73 -15.68 -0.06
CA ASN A 22 5.98 -15.87 0.64
C ASN A 22 7.18 -15.21 -0.06
N LEU A 23 7.12 -15.07 -1.40
CA LEU A 23 8.14 -14.37 -2.16
C LEU A 23 8.10 -12.86 -1.94
N ILE A 24 6.92 -12.29 -1.80
CA ILE A 24 6.70 -10.84 -1.66
C ILE A 24 6.78 -10.40 -0.19
N MET A 25 6.14 -11.15 0.70
CA MET A 25 6.09 -10.87 2.13
C MET A 25 7.07 -11.73 2.89
N HIS A 26 7.79 -11.14 3.84
CA HIS A 26 8.66 -11.93 4.70
C HIS A 26 7.79 -12.82 5.60
N PRO A 27 7.99 -14.15 5.62
CA PRO A 27 7.09 -15.06 6.32
C PRO A 27 7.04 -14.88 7.85
N ILE A 28 8.12 -14.37 8.45
CA ILE A 28 8.18 -14.14 9.91
C ILE A 28 7.82 -12.69 10.25
N LYS A 29 8.37 -11.72 9.50
CA LYS A 29 8.20 -10.29 9.79
C LYS A 29 6.87 -9.71 9.32
N THR A 30 6.11 -10.44 8.52
CA THR A 30 4.83 -10.01 7.93
C THR A 30 4.90 -8.64 7.24
N ARG A 31 6.04 -8.34 6.63
CA ARG A 31 6.29 -7.10 5.90
C ARG A 31 6.74 -7.44 4.47
N PRO A 32 6.52 -6.53 3.51
CA PRO A 32 7.10 -6.72 2.18
C PRO A 32 8.62 -6.90 2.28
N ARG A 33 9.17 -7.81 1.49
CA ARG A 33 10.61 -8.00 1.43
C ARG A 33 11.28 -6.73 0.90
N TRP A 34 12.56 -6.54 1.22
CA TRP A 34 13.32 -5.33 0.86
C TRP A 34 13.25 -5.01 -0.64
N TRP A 35 13.29 -6.01 -1.50
CA TRP A 35 13.25 -5.77 -2.94
C TRP A 35 11.89 -5.23 -3.39
N VAL A 36 10.79 -5.64 -2.75
CA VAL A 36 9.47 -5.08 -3.01
C VAL A 36 9.42 -3.61 -2.61
N ARG A 37 9.98 -3.28 -1.45
CA ARG A 37 10.04 -1.88 -0.98
C ARG A 37 10.92 -1.01 -1.87
N ALA A 38 11.99 -1.59 -2.43
CA ALA A 38 12.87 -0.86 -3.35
C ALA A 38 12.18 -0.47 -4.66
N VAL A 39 11.13 -1.21 -5.07
CA VAL A 39 10.40 -0.93 -6.31
C VAL A 39 9.02 -0.30 -6.08
N TYR A 40 8.73 0.22 -4.90
CA TYR A 40 7.46 0.89 -4.61
C TYR A 40 7.12 1.96 -5.64
N PHE A 41 8.10 2.69 -6.15
CA PHE A 41 7.89 3.74 -7.15
C PHE A 41 7.24 3.22 -8.45
N LEU A 42 7.31 1.91 -8.72
CA LEU A 42 6.75 1.32 -9.93
C LEU A 42 5.22 1.10 -9.84
N TYR A 43 4.67 0.91 -8.66
CA TYR A 43 3.26 0.58 -8.52
C TYR A 43 2.47 1.43 -7.53
N LEU A 44 3.13 2.18 -6.67
CA LEU A 44 2.42 3.12 -5.79
C LEU A 44 1.99 4.34 -6.58
N LYS A 45 0.71 4.67 -6.49
CA LYS A 45 0.15 5.84 -7.18
C LYS A 45 0.05 7.00 -6.20
N ARG A 46 0.64 8.13 -6.58
CA ARG A 46 0.65 9.35 -5.77
C ARG A 46 0.32 10.55 -6.63
N GLY A 47 -0.52 11.43 -6.12
CA GLY A 47 -0.83 12.69 -6.78
C GLY A 47 0.30 13.71 -6.66
N LYS A 48 0.24 14.75 -7.46
CA LYS A 48 1.21 15.87 -7.45
C LYS A 48 1.26 16.50 -6.06
N GLY A 49 2.45 16.75 -5.56
CA GLY A 49 2.65 17.43 -4.27
C GLY A 49 2.31 16.60 -3.05
N SER A 50 2.02 15.30 -3.21
CA SER A 50 1.79 14.41 -2.08
C SER A 50 3.09 14.14 -1.33
N VAL A 51 3.00 13.97 -0.01
CA VAL A 51 4.15 13.73 0.86
C VAL A 51 3.88 12.55 1.78
N ILE A 52 4.83 11.63 1.84
CA ILE A 52 4.88 10.57 2.85
C ILE A 52 6.20 10.75 3.59
N TYR A 53 6.14 11.05 4.88
CA TYR A 53 7.35 11.27 5.67
C TYR A 53 8.18 9.97 5.77
N SER A 54 9.49 10.11 5.85
CA SER A 54 10.41 8.97 5.81
C SER A 54 10.22 7.98 6.97
N SER A 55 9.71 8.44 8.11
CA SER A 55 9.42 7.60 9.26
C SER A 55 8.13 6.78 9.14
N VAL A 56 7.33 7.00 8.09
CA VAL A 56 6.08 6.26 7.89
C VAL A 56 6.40 4.81 7.54
N ARG A 57 5.82 3.88 8.27
CA ARG A 57 5.92 2.47 7.95
C ARG A 57 4.98 2.14 6.78
N LYS A 58 5.56 1.70 5.67
CA LYS A 58 4.83 1.38 4.44
C LYS A 58 4.80 -0.13 4.25
N ASP A 59 3.70 -0.76 4.61
CA ASP A 59 3.45 -2.18 4.33
C ASP A 59 2.48 -2.26 3.14
N LEU A 60 3.02 -1.98 1.96
CA LEU A 60 2.24 -1.77 0.73
C LEU A 60 2.63 -2.78 -0.36
N PRO A 61 2.35 -4.09 -0.16
CA PRO A 61 2.57 -5.07 -1.22
C PRO A 61 1.64 -4.81 -2.42
N PRO A 62 1.96 -5.36 -3.61
CA PRO A 62 1.19 -5.08 -4.84
C PRO A 62 -0.12 -5.86 -4.95
N PHE A 63 -0.64 -6.44 -3.87
CA PHE A 63 -1.87 -7.24 -3.88
C PHE A 63 -3.12 -6.40 -4.07
N ASN A 64 -3.12 -5.18 -3.55
CA ASN A 64 -4.25 -4.26 -3.59
C ASN A 64 -3.79 -2.88 -4.00
N LYS A 65 -4.75 -1.99 -4.26
CA LYS A 65 -4.45 -0.64 -4.70
C LYS A 65 -3.99 0.23 -3.53
N PHE A 66 -3.10 1.16 -3.84
CA PHE A 66 -2.77 2.28 -2.98
C PHE A 66 -2.82 3.56 -3.81
N TYR A 67 -3.48 4.59 -3.29
CA TYR A 67 -3.49 5.91 -3.90
C TYR A 67 -3.45 6.99 -2.82
N LEU A 68 -2.51 7.91 -2.97
CA LEU A 68 -2.43 9.12 -2.15
C LEU A 68 -2.73 10.33 -3.04
N GLY A 69 -3.77 11.08 -2.70
CA GLY A 69 -4.25 12.19 -3.51
C GLY A 69 -3.28 13.36 -3.61
N LYS A 70 -3.61 14.33 -4.47
CA LYS A 70 -2.80 15.54 -4.68
C LYS A 70 -2.69 16.33 -3.39
N TYR A 71 -1.47 16.77 -3.07
CA TYR A 71 -1.17 17.60 -1.89
C TYR A 71 -1.64 16.99 -0.57
N SER A 72 -1.82 15.68 -0.54
CA SER A 72 -2.11 14.94 0.69
C SER A 72 -0.82 14.56 1.40
N VAL A 73 -0.87 14.45 2.73
CA VAL A 73 0.31 14.23 3.56
C VAL A 73 0.06 13.10 4.54
N ILE A 74 1.02 12.21 4.68
CA ILE A 74 1.06 11.21 5.76
C ILE A 74 2.23 11.58 6.66
N GLU A 75 1.93 11.94 7.90
CA GLU A 75 2.92 12.47 8.85
C GLU A 75 3.71 11.38 9.57
N ASP A 76 4.70 11.80 10.33
CA ASP A 76 5.69 10.95 10.99
C ASP A 76 5.09 9.81 11.82
N PHE A 77 5.78 8.67 11.79
CA PHE A 77 5.49 7.50 12.60
C PHE A 77 4.11 6.89 12.37
N SER A 78 3.43 7.27 11.31
CA SER A 78 2.20 6.60 10.88
C SER A 78 2.53 5.26 10.25
N CYS A 79 1.54 4.36 10.22
CA CYS A 79 1.65 3.08 9.56
C CYS A 79 0.52 2.95 8.54
N ILE A 80 0.85 2.60 7.31
CA ILE A 80 -0.12 2.38 6.25
C ILE A 80 0.05 0.96 5.69
N ASN A 81 -1.06 0.29 5.46
CA ASN A 81 -1.08 -1.10 5.05
C ASN A 81 -2.25 -1.37 4.11
N ASN A 82 -1.96 -1.91 2.93
CA ASN A 82 -2.98 -2.32 1.96
C ASN A 82 -2.99 -3.82 1.69
N ALA A 83 -2.35 -4.62 2.54
CA ALA A 83 -2.23 -6.06 2.30
C ALA A 83 -3.58 -6.78 2.36
N VAL A 84 -4.54 -6.27 3.13
CA VAL A 84 -5.87 -6.85 3.31
C VAL A 84 -6.90 -6.24 2.38
N GLY A 85 -6.70 -5.02 1.92
CA GLY A 85 -7.63 -4.32 1.03
C GLY A 85 -7.05 -3.01 0.52
N ASP A 86 -7.75 -2.39 -0.44
CA ASP A 86 -7.30 -1.15 -1.05
C ASP A 86 -7.24 0.00 -0.05
N LEU A 87 -6.23 0.85 -0.19
CA LEU A 87 -6.07 2.05 0.61
C LEU A 87 -6.06 3.26 -0.32
N ILE A 88 -7.11 4.06 -0.23
CA ILE A 88 -7.33 5.23 -1.08
C ILE A 88 -7.47 6.47 -0.21
N ILE A 89 -6.61 7.45 -0.41
CA ILE A 89 -6.66 8.74 0.29
C ILE A 89 -6.90 9.84 -0.73
N GLY A 90 -7.94 10.64 -0.50
CA GLY A 90 -8.34 11.72 -1.41
C GLY A 90 -7.36 12.89 -1.43
N ASP A 91 -7.70 13.93 -2.19
CA ASP A 91 -6.87 15.11 -2.36
C ASP A 91 -6.91 16.03 -1.14
N TYR A 92 -5.81 16.73 -0.86
CA TYR A 92 -5.71 17.72 0.22
C TYR A 92 -6.06 17.15 1.61
N SER A 93 -5.83 15.85 1.79
CA SER A 93 -6.08 15.19 3.07
C SER A 93 -4.78 15.03 3.85
N ARG A 94 -4.88 15.04 5.16
CA ARG A 94 -3.72 14.89 6.05
C ARG A 94 -3.96 13.78 7.04
N ILE A 95 -3.06 12.82 7.07
CA ILE A 95 -3.00 11.79 8.09
C ILE A 95 -2.02 12.24 9.15
N GLY A 96 -2.52 12.53 10.34
CA GLY A 96 -1.69 13.06 11.44
C GLY A 96 -0.67 12.06 11.95
N LEU A 97 0.08 12.49 12.96
CA LEU A 97 1.15 11.69 13.56
C LEU A 97 0.62 10.38 14.16
N ARG A 98 1.41 9.32 14.01
CA ARG A 98 1.20 8.03 14.70
C ARG A 98 -0.17 7.40 14.47
N ASN A 99 -0.76 7.63 13.30
CA ASN A 99 -1.99 6.96 12.91
C ASN A 99 -1.68 5.64 12.23
N THR A 100 -2.54 4.64 12.46
CA THR A 100 -2.45 3.35 11.77
C THR A 100 -3.66 3.22 10.85
N ILE A 101 -3.39 3.02 9.56
CA ILE A 101 -4.42 2.86 8.55
C ILE A 101 -4.22 1.53 7.85
N ILE A 102 -5.18 0.64 7.98
CA ILE A 102 -5.16 -0.69 7.38
C ILE A 102 -6.37 -0.81 6.45
N GLY A 103 -6.13 -1.10 5.17
CA GLY A 103 -7.21 -1.28 4.22
C GLY A 103 -8.12 -2.47 4.53
N PRO A 104 -9.33 -2.53 3.95
CA PRO A 104 -9.84 -1.57 2.98
C PRO A 104 -10.32 -0.26 3.62
N VAL A 105 -9.79 0.86 3.15
CA VAL A 105 -10.15 2.19 3.65
C VAL A 105 -10.16 3.18 2.48
N THR A 106 -11.19 4.02 2.44
CA THR A 106 -11.23 5.17 1.54
C THR A 106 -11.40 6.43 2.37
N ILE A 107 -10.44 7.35 2.27
CA ILE A 107 -10.48 8.64 2.94
C ILE A 107 -10.81 9.69 1.90
N GLY A 108 -11.79 10.54 2.19
CA GLY A 108 -12.24 11.58 1.28
C GLY A 108 -11.25 12.72 1.11
N ASN A 109 -11.66 13.75 0.35
CA ASN A 109 -10.87 14.95 0.15
C ASN A 109 -10.95 15.87 1.38
N HIS A 110 -9.89 16.65 1.63
CA HIS A 110 -9.85 17.65 2.71
C HIS A 110 -10.10 17.08 4.11
N VAL A 111 -9.71 15.85 4.37
CA VAL A 111 -9.79 15.22 5.70
C VAL A 111 -8.50 15.50 6.48
N HIS A 112 -8.65 15.87 7.74
CA HIS A 112 -7.51 16.14 8.61
C HIS A 112 -7.56 15.34 9.90
#